data_19518ab77be400012ec6f506391b7d30
#
_entry.id   19518ab77be400012ec6f506391b7d30
#
_cell.length_a   1.000
_cell.length_b   1.000
_cell.length_c   1.000
_cell.angle_alpha   90.00
_cell.angle_beta   90.00
_cell.angle_gamma   90.00
#
_symmetry.space_group_name_H-M   'P 1'
#
loop_
_entity.id
_entity.type
_entity.pdbx_description
1 polymer ?
#
loop_
_entity_poly.entity_id
_entity_poly.type
_entity_poly.pdbx_seq_one_letter_code
_entity_poly.pdbx_strand_id
1 'polypeptide(L)'
;MSNNLTVAVIGCGAFSLHFMPLFKAHPLVHKVYVCDRLRERADACAQKFGVEVIASFEEALQRRDLNAIAIFTQRHLHGPQVLAALAAGKHVYSAVPMASEVEQCQQIVELVRKSGLTYMM
;
A
#
# COMPACT_ATOMS: atom_id res chain seq x y z
N MET A 1 0.41 -23.41 -7.32
CA MET A 1 -0.18 -22.28 -6.55
C MET A 1 0.70 -21.07 -6.71
N SER A 2 0.12 -20.00 -7.20
CA SER A 2 0.87 -18.75 -7.38
C SER A 2 0.95 -18.02 -6.04
N ASN A 3 2.15 -17.78 -5.54
CA ASN A 3 2.39 -16.95 -4.37
C ASN A 3 2.75 -15.52 -4.77
N ASN A 4 2.44 -15.15 -6.01
CA ASN A 4 2.82 -13.87 -6.55
C ASN A 4 1.91 -12.77 -6.01
N LEU A 5 2.52 -11.73 -5.51
CA LEU A 5 1.83 -10.56 -4.99
C LEU A 5 1.81 -9.46 -6.03
N THR A 6 0.68 -8.83 -6.18
CA THR A 6 0.54 -7.56 -6.88
C THR A 6 0.35 -6.47 -5.83
N VAL A 7 1.25 -5.51 -5.81
CA VAL A 7 1.34 -4.49 -4.76
C VAL A 7 1.05 -3.12 -5.35
N ALA A 8 0.25 -2.32 -4.66
CA ALA A 8 0.10 -0.91 -4.97
C ALA A 8 0.83 -0.08 -3.92
N VAL A 9 1.74 0.76 -4.36
CA VAL A 9 2.44 1.71 -3.49
C VAL A 9 1.69 3.04 -3.53
N ILE A 10 1.17 3.45 -2.40
CA ILE A 10 0.38 4.67 -2.24
C ILE A 10 1.27 5.72 -1.58
N GLY A 11 1.55 6.78 -2.31
CA GLY A 11 2.49 7.82 -1.90
C GLY A 11 3.85 7.61 -2.57
N CYS A 12 4.23 8.57 -3.42
CA CYS A 12 5.47 8.52 -4.22
C CYS A 12 6.46 9.62 -3.77
N GLY A 13 6.48 9.92 -2.47
CA GLY A 13 7.44 10.86 -1.89
C GLY A 13 8.81 10.23 -1.69
N ALA A 14 9.74 11.03 -1.16
CA ALA A 14 11.14 10.61 -1.03
C ALA A 14 11.30 9.30 -0.24
N PHE A 15 10.51 9.11 0.80
CA PHE A 15 10.63 7.90 1.64
C PHE A 15 10.25 6.63 0.88
N SER A 16 9.14 6.66 0.13
CA SER A 16 8.69 5.49 -0.62
C SER A 16 9.67 5.08 -1.72
N LEU A 17 10.41 6.04 -2.27
CA LEU A 17 11.37 5.75 -3.33
C LEU A 17 12.50 4.83 -2.88
N HIS A 18 12.81 4.81 -1.59
CA HIS A 18 13.79 3.87 -1.03
C HIS A 18 13.29 2.44 -1.03
N PHE A 19 11.98 2.24 -0.97
CA PHE A 19 11.36 0.91 -0.93
C PHE A 19 11.01 0.35 -2.30
N MET A 20 10.85 1.21 -3.31
CA MET A 20 10.47 0.77 -4.66
C MET A 20 11.39 -0.32 -5.24
N PRO A 21 12.73 -0.17 -5.16
CA PRO A 21 13.60 -1.25 -5.66
C PRO A 21 13.41 -2.56 -4.90
N LEU A 22 13.09 -2.49 -3.61
CA LEU A 22 12.89 -3.67 -2.78
C LEU A 22 11.62 -4.43 -3.19
N PHE A 23 10.53 -3.73 -3.42
CA PHE A 23 9.31 -4.35 -3.91
C PHE A 23 9.53 -5.00 -5.28
N LYS A 24 10.22 -4.31 -6.17
CA LYS A 24 10.47 -4.84 -7.51
C LYS A 24 11.41 -6.04 -7.52
N ALA A 25 12.37 -6.06 -6.60
CA ALA A 25 13.36 -7.14 -6.54
C ALA A 25 12.86 -8.37 -5.78
N HIS A 26 11.78 -8.25 -5.02
CA HIS A 26 11.31 -9.35 -4.20
C HIS A 26 10.73 -10.47 -5.07
N PRO A 27 11.17 -11.74 -4.87
CA PRO A 27 10.78 -12.83 -5.76
C PRO A 27 9.30 -13.16 -5.75
N LEU A 28 8.56 -12.80 -4.69
CA LEU A 28 7.12 -13.04 -4.62
C LEU A 28 6.29 -11.87 -5.16
N VAL A 29 6.91 -10.75 -5.51
CA VAL A 29 6.19 -9.60 -6.07
C VAL A 29 6.19 -9.71 -7.59
N HIS A 30 5.00 -9.93 -8.14
CA HIS A 30 4.81 -10.09 -9.58
C HIS A 30 4.68 -8.73 -10.27
N LYS A 31 3.96 -7.81 -9.64
CA LYS A 31 3.66 -6.52 -10.26
C LYS A 31 3.55 -5.43 -9.19
N VAL A 32 3.99 -4.23 -9.56
CA VAL A 32 3.89 -3.05 -8.70
C VAL A 32 3.15 -1.95 -9.44
N TYR A 33 2.16 -1.38 -8.77
CA TYR A 33 1.48 -0.15 -9.18
C TYR A 33 1.89 0.98 -8.25
N VAL A 34 1.80 2.20 -8.72
CA VAL A 34 2.03 3.39 -7.91
C VAL A 34 0.88 4.36 -8.03
N CYS A 35 0.65 5.10 -6.96
CA CYS A 35 -0.37 6.13 -6.88
C CYS A 35 0.12 7.25 -5.99
N ASP A 36 -0.17 8.49 -6.37
CA ASP A 36 0.11 9.66 -5.53
C ASP A 36 -0.99 10.69 -5.78
N ARG A 37 -1.32 11.44 -4.77
CA ARG A 37 -2.27 12.54 -4.89
C ARG A 37 -1.84 13.51 -5.99
N LEU A 38 -0.54 13.73 -6.14
CA LEU A 38 0.02 14.53 -7.22
C LEU A 38 0.41 13.59 -8.36
N ARG A 39 -0.36 13.62 -9.44
CA ARG A 39 -0.16 12.72 -10.58
C ARG A 39 1.27 12.79 -11.13
N GLU A 40 1.87 13.96 -11.10
CA GLU A 40 3.24 14.15 -11.57
C GLU A 40 4.25 13.29 -10.82
N ARG A 41 4.06 13.14 -9.50
CA ARG A 41 4.93 12.28 -8.68
C ARG A 41 4.74 10.81 -9.02
N ALA A 42 3.50 10.40 -9.23
CA ALA A 42 3.20 9.03 -9.63
C ALA A 42 3.81 8.72 -10.99
N ASP A 43 3.67 9.63 -11.96
CA ASP A 43 4.23 9.46 -13.29
C ASP A 43 5.76 9.40 -13.27
N ALA A 44 6.40 10.26 -12.49
CA ALA A 44 7.86 10.27 -12.34
C ALA A 44 8.35 8.95 -11.71
N CYS A 45 7.67 8.48 -10.69
CA CYS A 45 7.97 7.21 -10.03
C CYS A 45 7.82 6.05 -11.00
N ALA A 46 6.72 6.03 -11.75
CA ALA A 46 6.44 4.98 -12.73
C ALA A 46 7.52 4.94 -13.81
N GLN A 47 7.93 6.09 -14.31
CA GLN A 47 8.97 6.18 -15.32
C GLN A 47 10.33 5.70 -14.77
N LYS A 48 10.68 6.14 -13.56
CA LYS A 48 11.96 5.80 -12.95
C LYS A 48 12.10 4.30 -12.70
N PHE A 49 11.04 3.65 -12.25
CA PHE A 49 11.09 2.24 -11.84
C PHE A 49 10.44 1.28 -12.83
N GLY A 50 9.87 1.79 -13.92
CA GLY A 50 9.24 0.94 -14.93
C GLY A 50 7.99 0.25 -14.40
N VAL A 51 7.16 0.97 -13.66
CA VAL A 51 5.90 0.46 -13.10
C VAL A 51 4.72 1.24 -13.63
N GLU A 52 3.50 0.75 -13.37
CA GLU A 52 2.28 1.39 -13.86
C GLU A 52 1.65 2.27 -12.79
N VAL A 53 0.98 3.34 -13.24
CA VAL A 53 0.23 4.23 -12.36
C VAL A 53 -1.22 3.79 -12.30
N ILE A 54 -1.80 3.78 -11.10
CA ILE A 54 -3.25 3.72 -10.92
C ILE A 54 -3.77 5.09 -10.49
N ALA A 55 -5.03 5.37 -10.81
CA ALA A 55 -5.56 6.71 -10.70
C ALA A 55 -5.77 7.17 -9.25
N SER A 56 -6.10 6.24 -8.34
CA SER A 56 -6.47 6.60 -6.98
C SER A 56 -6.28 5.44 -6.01
N PHE A 57 -6.28 5.76 -4.73
CA PHE A 57 -6.31 4.77 -3.66
C PHE A 57 -7.59 3.93 -3.74
N GLU A 58 -8.71 4.55 -4.05
CA GLU A 58 -10.00 3.88 -4.20
C GLU A 58 -9.97 2.84 -5.32
N GLU A 59 -9.29 3.14 -6.41
CA GLU A 59 -9.08 2.14 -7.47
C GLU A 59 -8.31 0.94 -6.95
N ALA A 60 -7.25 1.18 -6.17
CA ALA A 60 -6.48 0.09 -5.57
C ALA A 60 -7.36 -0.82 -4.70
N LEU A 61 -8.27 -0.24 -3.93
CA LEU A 61 -9.17 -1.01 -3.07
C LEU A 61 -10.09 -1.93 -3.86
N GLN A 62 -10.50 -1.51 -5.06
CA GLN A 62 -11.47 -2.24 -5.88
C GLN A 62 -10.85 -3.25 -6.82
N ARG A 63 -9.55 -3.18 -7.07
CA ARG A 63 -8.89 -4.07 -8.03
C ARG A 63 -8.74 -5.47 -7.47
N ARG A 64 -9.29 -6.44 -8.18
CA ARG A 64 -9.23 -7.85 -7.78
C ARG A 64 -7.85 -8.46 -7.98
N ASP A 65 -7.07 -7.94 -8.92
CA ASP A 65 -5.71 -8.43 -9.17
C ASP A 65 -4.69 -7.96 -8.12
N LEU A 66 -5.08 -7.05 -7.23
CA LEU A 66 -4.23 -6.44 -6.22
C LEU A 66 -4.38 -7.17 -4.89
N ASN A 67 -3.25 -7.64 -4.33
CA ASN A 67 -3.24 -8.41 -3.08
C ASN A 67 -2.81 -7.58 -1.88
N ALA A 68 -1.95 -6.58 -2.09
CA ALA A 68 -1.32 -5.85 -1.00
C ALA A 68 -1.19 -4.37 -1.34
N ILE A 69 -1.28 -3.56 -0.31
CA ILE A 69 -1.14 -2.10 -0.42
C ILE A 69 -0.04 -1.66 0.53
N ALA A 70 0.94 -0.94 -0.01
CA ALA A 70 2.02 -0.31 0.76
C ALA A 70 1.72 1.18 0.89
N ILE A 71 1.63 1.67 2.11
CA ILE A 71 1.14 3.02 2.42
C ILE A 71 2.30 3.90 2.90
N PHE A 72 2.61 4.93 2.12
CA PHE A 72 3.66 5.91 2.39
C PHE A 72 3.13 7.33 2.32
N THR A 73 1.89 7.52 2.73
CA THR A 73 1.20 8.80 2.72
C THR A 73 1.52 9.60 3.99
N GLN A 74 0.83 10.71 4.19
CA GLN A 74 1.00 11.52 5.39
C GLN A 74 0.47 10.79 6.61
N ARG A 75 1.06 11.06 7.78
CA ARG A 75 0.79 10.33 9.02
C ARG A 75 -0.69 10.22 9.38
N HIS A 76 -1.42 11.30 9.22
CA HIS A 76 -2.84 11.33 9.60
C HIS A 76 -3.72 10.46 8.68
N LEU A 77 -3.20 10.07 7.52
CA LEU A 77 -3.91 9.21 6.58
C LEU A 77 -3.67 7.73 6.83
N HIS A 78 -2.63 7.36 7.59
CA HIS A 78 -2.26 5.95 7.76
C HIS A 78 -3.41 5.13 8.34
N GLY A 79 -3.97 5.55 9.48
CA GLY A 79 -5.05 4.80 10.12
C GLY A 79 -6.25 4.55 9.20
N PRO A 80 -6.85 5.60 8.63
CA PRO A 80 -7.97 5.43 7.71
C PRO A 80 -7.64 4.58 6.48
N GLN A 81 -6.47 4.76 5.89
CA GLN A 81 -6.09 4.01 4.69
C GLN A 81 -5.77 2.55 5.01
N VAL A 82 -5.11 2.27 6.13
CA VAL A 82 -4.86 0.89 6.56
C VAL A 82 -6.19 0.16 6.79
N LEU A 83 -7.11 0.80 7.51
CA LEU A 83 -8.42 0.20 7.78
C LEU A 83 -9.20 -0.07 6.50
N ALA A 84 -9.19 0.87 5.57
CA ALA A 84 -9.88 0.70 4.28
C ALA A 84 -9.26 -0.44 3.47
N ALA A 85 -7.93 -0.54 3.44
CA ALA A 85 -7.24 -1.58 2.71
C ALA A 85 -7.54 -2.97 3.29
N LEU A 86 -7.47 -3.10 4.61
CA LEU A 86 -7.81 -4.36 5.29
C LEU A 86 -9.27 -4.75 5.06
N ALA A 87 -10.19 -3.78 5.14
CA ALA A 87 -11.60 -4.01 4.88
C ALA A 87 -11.86 -4.46 3.43
N ALA A 88 -11.02 -4.04 2.50
CA ALA A 88 -11.10 -4.45 1.10
C ALA A 88 -10.41 -5.80 0.83
N GLY A 89 -9.91 -6.47 1.86
CA GLY A 89 -9.27 -7.78 1.73
C GLY A 89 -7.84 -7.72 1.26
N LYS A 90 -7.14 -6.61 1.48
CA LYS A 90 -5.75 -6.42 1.06
C LYS A 90 -4.80 -6.56 2.25
N HIS A 91 -3.67 -7.22 2.04
CA HIS A 91 -2.55 -7.15 2.97
C HIS A 91 -1.99 -5.74 2.99
N VAL A 92 -1.42 -5.32 4.10
CA VAL A 92 -0.93 -3.94 4.24
C VAL A 92 0.49 -3.92 4.78
N TYR A 93 1.33 -3.14 4.13
CA TYR A 93 2.59 -2.63 4.66
C TYR A 93 2.44 -1.13 4.81
N SER A 94 2.76 -0.58 5.97
CA SER A 94 2.60 0.85 6.21
C SER A 94 3.86 1.44 6.81
N ALA A 95 4.19 2.66 6.40
CA ALA A 95 5.18 3.45 7.11
C ALA A 95 4.65 3.80 8.51
N VAL A 96 5.55 4.05 9.46
CA VAL A 96 5.20 4.49 10.81
C VAL A 96 4.71 5.94 10.78
N PRO A 97 3.82 6.32 11.68
CA PRO A 97 3.16 5.53 12.72
C PRO A 97 1.99 4.71 12.18
N MET A 98 1.58 3.71 12.95
CA MET A 98 0.41 2.88 12.62
C MET A 98 -0.82 3.73 12.34
N ALA A 99 -1.09 4.68 13.20
CA ALA A 99 -2.19 5.63 13.08
C ALA A 99 -1.92 6.83 13.98
N SER A 100 -2.73 7.88 13.82
CA SER A 100 -2.63 9.07 14.67
C SER A 100 -3.47 8.98 15.94
N GLU A 101 -4.37 8.01 16.01
CA GLU A 101 -5.30 7.84 17.13
C GLU A 101 -5.27 6.41 17.65
N VAL A 102 -5.34 6.26 18.98
CA VAL A 102 -5.29 4.96 19.64
C VAL A 102 -6.46 4.07 19.19
N GLU A 103 -7.64 4.63 19.03
CA GLU A 103 -8.81 3.88 18.58
C GLU A 103 -8.58 3.25 17.21
N GLN A 104 -7.92 3.95 16.31
CA GLN A 104 -7.58 3.41 15.00
C GLN A 104 -6.59 2.25 15.09
N CYS A 105 -5.61 2.37 15.99
CA CYS A 105 -4.67 1.28 16.24
C CYS A 105 -5.39 0.03 16.72
N GLN A 106 -6.33 0.18 17.65
CA GLN A 106 -7.13 -0.92 18.17
C GLN A 106 -7.98 -1.55 17.07
N GLN A 107 -8.62 -0.74 16.23
CA GLN A 107 -9.41 -1.22 15.11
C GLN A 107 -8.57 -2.00 14.10
N ILE A 108 -7.35 -1.55 13.84
CA ILE A 108 -6.43 -2.25 12.95
C ILE A 108 -6.11 -3.64 13.51
N VAL A 109 -5.74 -3.72 14.77
CA VAL A 109 -5.40 -5.00 15.42
C VAL A 109 -6.59 -5.96 15.35
N GLU A 110 -7.78 -5.47 15.68
CA GLU A 110 -9.00 -6.29 15.63
C GLU A 110 -9.29 -6.80 14.23
N LEU A 111 -9.18 -5.93 13.23
CA LEU A 111 -9.49 -6.28 11.86
C LEU A 111 -8.47 -7.29 11.30
N VAL A 112 -7.19 -7.15 11.64
CA VAL A 112 -6.16 -8.11 11.27
C VAL A 112 -6.47 -9.48 11.86
N ARG A 113 -6.82 -9.53 13.14
CA ARG A 113 -7.16 -10.79 13.81
C ARG A 113 -8.37 -11.48 13.19
N LYS A 114 -9.39 -10.71 12.83
CA LYS A 114 -10.61 -11.27 12.23
C LYS A 114 -10.42 -11.69 10.79
N SER A 115 -9.65 -10.93 10.02
CA SER A 115 -9.53 -11.16 8.58
C SER A 115 -8.49 -12.22 8.21
N GLY A 116 -7.52 -12.46 9.06
CA GLY A 116 -6.38 -13.32 8.74
C GLY A 116 -5.40 -12.68 7.76
N LEU A 117 -5.58 -11.41 7.44
CA LEU A 117 -4.66 -10.67 6.58
C LEU A 117 -3.37 -10.34 7.32
N THR A 118 -2.34 -10.04 6.56
CA THR A 118 -1.05 -9.61 7.11
C THR A 118 -0.98 -8.09 7.14
N TYR A 119 -0.58 -7.56 8.28
CA TYR A 119 -0.27 -6.15 8.46
C TYR A 119 1.15 -6.04 9.01
N MET A 120 1.94 -5.15 8.40
CA MET A 120 3.32 -4.89 8.81
C MET A 120 3.59 -3.39 8.74
N MET A 121 4.41 -2.91 9.69
CA MET A 121 4.80 -1.51 9.71
C MET A 121 6.31 -1.40 10.03
#